data_9b610b097f071e82e51e0ffdc3ef3cb0
#
_entry.id   9b610b097f071e82e51e0ffdc3ef3cb0
#
_cell.length_a   1.000
_cell.length_b   1.000
_cell.length_c   1.000
_cell.angle_alpha   90.00
_cell.angle_beta   90.00
_cell.angle_gamma   90.00
#
_symmetry.space_group_name_H-M   'P 1'
#
loop_
_entity.id
_entity.type
_entity.pdbx_description
1 polymer ?
#
loop_
_entity_poly.entity_id
_entity_poly.type
_entity_poly.pdbx_seq_one_letter_code
_entity_poly.pdbx_strand_id
1 'polypeptide(L)'
;KDEGTLLIVCSLHECGGPARLLQRQFGELMQCEVVIATDQEDAWRDEVERASRGVVLLQSKSVLRHPVRLLQLFEASRLRQPLVCVNVVGAGYDFAAVKPLLQSLHSELSQAHMATLQAELTAINHGMGALTRSLSHAVPNAISVFFNPAAGDEMFDAASRDIIEELERS
;
A
#
# COMPACT_ATOMS: atom_id res chain seq x y z
N LYS A 1 20.66 -13.76 -9.57
CA LYS A 1 19.46 -13.13 -10.12
C LYS A 1 18.78 -12.39 -9.01
N ASP A 2 18.84 -11.09 -9.05
CA ASP A 2 18.09 -10.25 -8.12
C ASP A 2 16.63 -10.25 -8.62
N GLU A 3 15.85 -11.16 -8.09
CA GLU A 3 14.48 -11.39 -8.58
C GLU A 3 13.51 -10.31 -8.07
N GLY A 4 13.98 -9.37 -7.27
CA GLY A 4 13.18 -8.29 -6.70
C GLY A 4 12.08 -8.78 -5.77
N THR A 5 11.50 -7.87 -5.03
CA THR A 5 10.41 -8.15 -4.09
C THR A 5 9.18 -7.33 -4.47
N LEU A 6 8.00 -7.90 -4.32
CA LEU A 6 6.72 -7.19 -4.35
C LEU A 6 6.23 -6.99 -2.93
N LEU A 7 5.81 -5.77 -2.60
CA LEU A 7 5.30 -5.43 -1.26
C LEU A 7 3.79 -5.24 -1.29
N ILE A 8 3.07 -5.92 -0.41
CA ILE A 8 1.64 -5.68 -0.19
C ILE A 8 1.48 -4.83 1.06
N VAL A 9 0.91 -3.64 0.91
CA VAL A 9 0.57 -2.74 2.01
C VAL A 9 -0.92 -2.84 2.28
N CYS A 10 -1.29 -3.21 3.51
CA CYS A 10 -2.69 -3.40 3.87
C CYS A 10 -2.91 -3.23 5.37
N SER A 11 -4.18 -3.13 5.77
CA SER A 11 -4.59 -3.34 7.15
C SER A 11 -4.81 -4.84 7.35
N LEU A 12 -3.96 -5.50 8.11
CA LEU A 12 -4.10 -6.94 8.38
C LEU A 12 -5.39 -7.26 9.11
N HIS A 13 -5.89 -6.33 9.91
CA HIS A 13 -7.17 -6.48 10.59
C HIS A 13 -8.34 -6.51 9.60
N GLU A 14 -8.29 -5.70 8.55
CA GLU A 14 -9.37 -5.57 7.57
C GLU A 14 -9.21 -6.49 6.35
N CYS A 15 -7.98 -6.72 5.92
CA CYS A 15 -7.65 -7.40 4.66
C CYS A 15 -6.62 -8.53 4.80
N GLY A 16 -6.41 -9.08 5.99
CA GLY A 16 -5.39 -10.13 6.21
C GLY A 16 -5.63 -11.37 5.36
N GLY A 17 -6.86 -11.83 5.24
CA GLY A 17 -7.22 -12.98 4.39
C GLY A 17 -6.94 -12.72 2.91
N PRO A 18 -7.53 -11.67 2.31
CA PRO A 18 -7.23 -11.27 0.94
C PRO A 18 -5.74 -11.06 0.67
N ALA A 19 -5.01 -10.45 1.60
CA ALA A 19 -3.57 -10.23 1.45
C ALA A 19 -2.79 -11.53 1.31
N ARG A 20 -3.11 -12.54 2.12
CA ARG A 20 -2.45 -13.86 2.06
C ARG A 20 -2.77 -14.61 0.77
N LEU A 21 -4.01 -14.52 0.30
CA LEU A 21 -4.40 -15.12 -0.97
C LEU A 21 -3.64 -14.49 -2.13
N LEU A 22 -3.57 -13.17 -2.17
CA LEU A 22 -2.83 -12.42 -3.20
C LEU A 22 -1.32 -12.65 -3.10
N GLN A 23 -0.77 -12.72 -1.89
CA GLN A 23 0.65 -13.03 -1.69
C GLN A 23 1.04 -14.34 -2.36
N ARG A 24 0.26 -15.37 -2.15
CA ARG A 24 0.47 -16.68 -2.76
C ARG A 24 0.34 -16.62 -4.27
N GLN A 25 -0.73 -16.02 -4.76
CA GLN A 25 -1.03 -15.94 -6.19
C GLN A 25 0.04 -15.15 -6.95
N PHE A 26 0.44 -13.99 -6.42
CA PHE A 26 1.49 -13.18 -7.04
C PHE A 26 2.84 -13.91 -7.03
N GLY A 27 3.17 -14.60 -5.93
CA GLY A 27 4.39 -15.39 -5.86
C GLY A 27 4.46 -16.46 -6.93
N GLU A 28 3.36 -17.14 -7.19
CA GLU A 28 3.27 -18.14 -8.24
C GLU A 28 3.33 -17.53 -9.65
N LEU A 29 2.59 -16.46 -9.90
CA LEU A 29 2.51 -15.84 -11.23
C LEU A 29 3.76 -15.03 -11.60
N MET A 30 4.35 -14.33 -10.66
CA MET A 30 5.49 -13.44 -10.91
C MET A 30 6.84 -14.11 -10.66
N GLN A 31 6.85 -15.27 -10.04
CA GLN A 31 8.09 -15.99 -9.66
C GLN A 31 9.06 -15.08 -8.87
N CYS A 32 8.52 -14.31 -7.93
CA CYS A 32 9.30 -13.42 -7.06
C CYS A 32 8.84 -13.57 -5.60
N GLU A 33 9.64 -13.04 -4.69
CA GLU A 33 9.25 -12.93 -3.30
C GLU A 33 8.15 -11.88 -3.14
N VAL A 34 7.08 -12.22 -2.41
CA VAL A 34 5.99 -11.31 -2.09
C VAL A 34 5.91 -11.18 -0.58
N VAL A 35 6.07 -9.96 -0.09
CA VAL A 35 6.07 -9.64 1.34
C VAL A 35 4.81 -8.86 1.69
N ILE A 36 4.13 -9.27 2.75
CA ILE A 36 3.08 -8.46 3.35
C ILE A 36 3.76 -7.52 4.35
N ALA A 37 3.57 -6.22 4.18
CA ALA A 37 4.20 -5.20 5.00
C ALA A 37 3.84 -5.36 6.47
N THR A 38 4.83 -5.22 7.34
CA THR A 38 4.64 -5.22 8.79
C THR A 38 4.29 -3.82 9.29
N ASP A 39 3.70 -3.73 10.47
CA ASP A 39 3.43 -2.46 11.15
C ASP A 39 4.59 -2.06 12.08
N GLN A 40 5.77 -2.66 11.92
CA GLN A 40 6.93 -2.42 12.76
C GLN A 40 7.71 -1.18 12.29
N GLU A 41 7.97 -0.28 13.21
CA GLU A 41 8.65 0.99 12.95
C GLU A 41 10.09 0.85 12.48
N ASP A 42 10.76 -0.24 12.83
CA ASP A 42 12.16 -0.50 12.49
C ASP A 42 12.36 -1.22 11.15
N ALA A 43 11.32 -1.82 10.61
CA ALA A 43 11.39 -2.66 9.41
C ALA A 43 10.78 -2.03 8.14
N TRP A 44 9.93 -1.02 8.28
CA TRP A 44 9.13 -0.48 7.17
C TRP A 44 9.97 0.02 6.00
N ARG A 45 11.06 0.69 6.30
CA ARG A 45 11.91 1.31 5.28
C ARG A 45 12.63 0.26 4.42
N ASP A 46 13.22 -0.72 5.06
CA ASP A 46 13.91 -1.82 4.39
C ASP A 46 12.95 -2.61 3.49
N GLU A 47 11.73 -2.86 3.96
CA GLU A 47 10.70 -3.53 3.15
C GLU A 47 10.40 -2.76 1.87
N VAL A 48 10.27 -1.44 1.95
CA VAL A 48 10.00 -0.59 0.78
C VAL A 48 11.20 -0.51 -0.15
N GLU A 49 12.40 -0.31 0.39
CA GLU A 49 13.62 -0.23 -0.41
C GLU A 49 13.86 -1.49 -1.23
N ARG A 50 13.47 -2.64 -0.70
CA ARG A 50 13.60 -3.94 -1.38
C ARG A 50 12.49 -4.22 -2.39
N ALA A 51 11.42 -3.46 -2.38
CA ALA A 51 10.23 -3.68 -3.20
C ALA A 51 10.40 -3.21 -4.65
N SER A 52 11.42 -3.69 -5.33
CA SER A 52 11.75 -3.28 -6.70
C SER A 52 10.71 -3.72 -7.74
N ARG A 53 9.89 -4.73 -7.43
CA ARG A 53 8.79 -5.17 -8.31
C ARG A 53 7.54 -4.32 -8.13
N GLY A 54 7.48 -3.49 -7.12
CA GLY A 54 6.40 -2.56 -6.88
C GLY A 54 5.71 -2.74 -5.55
N VAL A 55 4.69 -1.93 -5.35
CA VAL A 55 3.85 -1.90 -4.14
C VAL A 55 2.39 -2.06 -4.54
N VAL A 56 1.70 -2.97 -3.87
CA VAL A 56 0.25 -3.16 -4.00
C VAL A 56 -0.41 -2.68 -2.72
N LEU A 57 -1.26 -1.66 -2.84
CA LEU A 57 -2.04 -1.14 -1.71
C LEU A 57 -3.44 -1.77 -1.73
N LEU A 58 -3.76 -2.57 -0.71
CA LEU A 58 -5.13 -3.05 -0.53
C LEU A 58 -5.96 -1.97 0.16
N GLN A 59 -6.95 -1.48 -0.57
CA GLN A 59 -7.78 -0.37 -0.12
C GLN A 59 -8.88 -0.86 0.80
N SER A 60 -8.84 -0.39 2.04
CA SER A 60 -9.83 -0.69 3.07
C SER A 60 -10.10 0.56 3.90
N LYS A 61 -11.09 0.50 4.78
CA LYS A 61 -11.58 1.65 5.55
C LYS A 61 -10.49 2.41 6.29
N SER A 62 -9.56 1.70 6.94
CA SER A 62 -8.56 2.30 7.85
C SER A 62 -7.13 2.24 7.34
N VAL A 63 -6.89 1.78 6.11
CA VAL A 63 -5.51 1.52 5.63
C VAL A 63 -4.62 2.76 5.66
N LEU A 64 -5.18 3.94 5.40
CA LEU A 64 -4.42 5.20 5.39
C LEU A 64 -4.35 5.89 6.76
N ARG A 65 -4.87 5.27 7.82
CA ARG A 65 -4.86 5.82 9.18
C ARG A 65 -3.76 5.26 10.07
N HIS A 66 -2.75 4.62 9.49
CA HIS A 66 -1.63 4.06 10.23
C HIS A 66 -0.31 4.70 9.76
N PRO A 67 0.55 5.18 10.67
CA PRO A 67 1.75 5.93 10.28
C PRO A 67 2.72 5.11 9.42
N VAL A 68 2.93 3.85 9.72
CA VAL A 68 3.87 3.01 8.96
C VAL A 68 3.41 2.81 7.53
N ARG A 69 2.12 2.62 7.29
CA ARG A 69 1.58 2.49 5.92
C ARG A 69 1.74 3.77 5.12
N LEU A 70 1.48 4.91 5.74
CA LEU A 70 1.69 6.22 5.11
C LEU A 70 3.16 6.43 4.75
N LEU A 71 4.08 6.06 5.64
CA LEU A 71 5.52 6.13 5.39
C LEU A 71 5.94 5.22 4.24
N GLN A 72 5.42 4.02 4.18
CA GLN A 72 5.73 3.07 3.10
C GLN A 72 5.26 3.59 1.75
N LEU A 73 4.06 4.12 1.67
CA LEU A 73 3.53 4.70 0.44
C LEU A 73 4.31 5.94 0.02
N PHE A 74 4.69 6.79 0.97
CA PHE A 74 5.50 7.97 0.73
C PHE A 74 6.88 7.59 0.17
N GLU A 75 7.56 6.66 0.81
CA GLU A 75 8.88 6.21 0.37
C GLU A 75 8.82 5.50 -0.99
N ALA A 76 7.81 4.69 -1.23
CA ALA A 76 7.58 4.05 -2.52
C ALA A 76 7.42 5.10 -3.64
N SER A 77 6.64 6.15 -3.37
CA SER A 77 6.46 7.27 -4.30
C SER A 77 7.78 8.01 -4.55
N ARG A 78 8.53 8.28 -3.49
CA ARG A 78 9.83 8.95 -3.57
C ARG A 78 10.85 8.14 -4.38
N LEU A 79 10.86 6.82 -4.23
CA LEU A 79 11.71 5.90 -4.95
C LEU A 79 11.20 5.58 -6.36
N ARG A 80 10.03 6.11 -6.73
CA ARG A 80 9.37 5.89 -8.02
C ARG A 80 9.08 4.41 -8.30
N GLN A 81 8.76 3.66 -7.28
CA GLN A 81 8.35 2.28 -7.43
C GLN A 81 6.93 2.21 -8.01
N PRO A 82 6.62 1.20 -8.84
CA PRO A 82 5.26 1.01 -9.33
C PRO A 82 4.28 0.86 -8.17
N LEU A 83 3.14 1.55 -8.24
CA LEU A 83 2.08 1.49 -7.23
C LEU A 83 0.77 1.15 -7.91
N VAL A 84 0.17 0.06 -7.50
CA VAL A 84 -1.18 -0.34 -7.91
C VAL A 84 -2.05 -0.48 -6.67
N CYS A 85 -3.22 0.12 -6.72
CA CYS A 85 -4.22 -0.01 -5.67
C CYS A 85 -5.19 -1.14 -6.02
N VAL A 86 -5.61 -1.87 -4.98
CA VAL A 86 -6.61 -2.92 -5.11
C VAL A 86 -7.79 -2.55 -4.22
N ASN A 87 -8.94 -2.28 -4.83
CA ASN A 87 -10.17 -2.07 -4.10
C ASN A 87 -10.74 -3.41 -3.68
N VAL A 88 -10.62 -3.73 -2.40
CA VAL A 88 -11.19 -4.95 -1.83
C VAL A 88 -12.67 -4.73 -1.59
N VAL A 89 -13.51 -5.40 -2.36
CA VAL A 89 -14.97 -5.25 -2.27
C VAL A 89 -15.43 -5.65 -0.85
N GLY A 90 -16.21 -4.77 -0.23
CA GLY A 90 -16.69 -4.97 1.14
C GLY A 90 -15.74 -4.51 2.25
N ALA A 91 -14.54 -4.03 1.93
CA ALA A 91 -13.58 -3.55 2.93
C ALA A 91 -13.77 -2.08 3.36
N GLY A 92 -14.71 -1.37 2.73
CA GLY A 92 -15.15 -0.05 3.20
C GLY A 92 -14.26 1.14 2.83
N TYR A 93 -13.43 1.02 1.81
CA TYR A 93 -12.62 2.15 1.35
C TYR A 93 -13.49 3.24 0.73
N ASP A 94 -13.32 4.48 1.20
CA ASP A 94 -14.06 5.64 0.71
C ASP A 94 -13.15 6.53 -0.14
N PHE A 95 -13.28 6.43 -1.46
CA PHE A 95 -12.48 7.22 -2.40
C PHE A 95 -12.64 8.73 -2.22
N ALA A 96 -13.85 9.19 -1.89
CA ALA A 96 -14.15 10.60 -1.71
C ALA A 96 -13.49 11.19 -0.46
N ALA A 97 -13.23 10.36 0.55
CA ALA A 97 -12.64 10.79 1.81
C ALA A 97 -11.11 10.82 1.82
N VAL A 98 -10.46 10.23 0.81
CA VAL A 98 -8.99 10.05 0.80
C VAL A 98 -8.24 11.37 0.79
N LYS A 99 -8.56 12.27 -0.14
CA LYS A 99 -7.88 13.55 -0.26
C LYS A 99 -8.07 14.43 0.97
N PRO A 100 -9.30 14.62 1.48
CA PRO A 100 -9.50 15.33 2.75
C PRO A 100 -8.75 14.70 3.93
N LEU A 101 -8.72 13.38 4.03
CA LEU A 101 -7.97 12.68 5.09
C LEU A 101 -6.48 13.00 5.02
N LEU A 102 -5.87 12.88 3.85
CA LEU A 102 -4.45 13.15 3.67
C LEU A 102 -4.08 14.62 3.95
N GLN A 103 -5.01 15.53 3.70
CA GLN A 103 -4.83 16.96 4.00
C GLN A 103 -5.05 17.32 5.47
N SER A 104 -5.61 16.41 6.27
CA SER A 104 -5.99 16.64 7.67
C SER A 104 -5.47 15.55 8.60
N LEU A 105 -4.30 14.99 8.34
CA LEU A 105 -3.73 13.87 9.11
C LEU A 105 -3.62 14.18 10.60
N HIS A 106 -3.30 15.41 10.98
CA HIS A 106 -3.20 15.83 12.37
C HIS A 106 -4.53 15.74 13.14
N SER A 107 -5.66 15.79 12.43
CA SER A 107 -7.00 15.61 13.00
C SER A 107 -7.47 14.17 12.93
N GLU A 108 -6.97 13.39 11.97
CA GLU A 108 -7.40 12.03 11.67
C GLU A 108 -6.62 10.95 12.41
N LEU A 109 -5.35 11.23 12.74
CA LEU A 109 -4.50 10.31 13.47
C LEU A 109 -4.46 10.66 14.97
N SER A 110 -4.23 9.64 15.80
CA SER A 110 -3.97 9.85 17.23
C SER A 110 -2.68 10.64 17.43
N GLN A 111 -2.53 11.26 18.62
CA GLN A 111 -1.28 11.96 18.97
C GLN A 111 -0.07 11.03 18.90
N ALA A 112 -0.21 9.79 19.36
CA ALA A 112 0.86 8.78 19.30
C ALA A 112 1.25 8.47 17.86
N HIS A 113 0.27 8.27 16.98
CA HIS A 113 0.51 8.01 15.56
C HIS A 113 1.14 9.22 14.86
N MET A 114 0.71 10.43 15.18
CA MET A 114 1.32 11.65 14.63
C MET A 114 2.77 11.81 15.10
N ALA A 115 3.06 11.51 16.36
CA ALA A 115 4.42 11.57 16.90
C ALA A 115 5.34 10.57 16.18
N THR A 116 4.89 9.34 15.98
CA THR A 116 5.61 8.32 15.22
C THR A 116 5.87 8.78 13.79
N LEU A 117 4.84 9.27 13.11
CA LEU A 117 4.94 9.72 11.72
C LEU A 117 5.95 10.87 11.58
N GLN A 118 5.88 11.87 12.44
CA GLN A 118 6.80 13.00 12.43
C GLN A 118 8.24 12.59 12.72
N ALA A 119 8.45 11.72 13.70
CA ALA A 119 9.78 11.23 14.06
C ALA A 119 10.43 10.45 12.92
N GLU A 120 9.69 9.55 12.29
CA GLU A 120 10.19 8.76 11.17
C GLU A 120 10.47 9.63 9.93
N LEU A 121 9.61 10.60 9.63
CA LEU A 121 9.84 11.55 8.54
C LEU A 121 11.09 12.38 8.78
N THR A 122 11.30 12.88 10.01
CA THR A 122 12.49 13.62 10.38
C THR A 122 13.75 12.78 10.18
N ALA A 123 13.70 11.50 10.52
CA ALA A 123 14.82 10.57 10.35
C ALA A 123 15.24 10.40 8.88
N ILE A 124 14.34 10.62 7.94
CA ILE A 124 14.62 10.57 6.51
C ILE A 124 14.70 11.97 5.87
N ASN A 125 14.84 13.01 6.69
CA ASN A 125 14.95 14.42 6.27
C ASN A 125 13.75 14.94 5.47
N HIS A 126 12.54 14.55 5.84
CA HIS A 126 11.30 15.04 5.26
C HIS A 126 10.33 15.56 6.32
N GLY A 127 9.37 16.34 5.90
CA GLY A 127 8.33 16.91 6.77
C GLY A 127 6.93 16.44 6.36
N MET A 128 5.95 16.76 7.19
CA MET A 128 4.55 16.44 6.94
C MET A 128 4.02 17.03 5.63
N GLY A 129 4.48 18.24 5.28
CA GLY A 129 4.08 18.88 4.03
C GLY A 129 4.48 18.08 2.80
N ALA A 130 5.69 17.53 2.78
CA ALA A 130 6.18 16.68 1.70
C ALA A 130 5.37 15.39 1.59
N LEU A 131 5.10 14.73 2.70
CA LEU A 131 4.27 13.53 2.75
C LEU A 131 2.86 13.81 2.22
N THR A 132 2.20 14.84 2.71
CA THR A 132 0.84 15.22 2.30
C THR A 132 0.76 15.51 0.79
N ARG A 133 1.70 16.28 0.25
CA ARG A 133 1.74 16.59 -1.18
C ARG A 133 1.93 15.34 -2.03
N SER A 134 2.89 14.52 -1.64
CA SER A 134 3.21 13.29 -2.39
C SER A 134 2.04 12.31 -2.39
N LEU A 135 1.45 12.03 -1.23
CA LEU A 135 0.36 11.07 -1.11
C LEU A 135 -0.95 11.59 -1.70
N SER A 136 -1.24 12.88 -1.57
CA SER A 136 -2.44 13.49 -2.17
C SER A 136 -2.41 13.45 -3.69
N HIS A 137 -1.24 13.36 -4.28
CA HIS A 137 -1.08 13.14 -5.73
C HIS A 137 -1.07 11.65 -6.07
N ALA A 138 -0.22 10.87 -5.43
CA ALA A 138 0.03 9.48 -5.79
C ALA A 138 -1.17 8.55 -5.54
N VAL A 139 -1.78 8.65 -4.36
CA VAL A 139 -2.82 7.69 -3.95
C VAL A 139 -4.12 7.86 -4.72
N PRO A 140 -4.71 9.09 -4.83
CA PRO A 140 -5.95 9.25 -5.59
C PRO A 140 -5.80 9.00 -7.10
N ASN A 141 -4.61 9.17 -7.65
CA ASN A 141 -4.35 9.02 -9.09
C ASN A 141 -3.85 7.62 -9.46
N ALA A 142 -3.55 6.76 -8.49
CA ALA A 142 -3.15 5.39 -8.76
C ALA A 142 -4.33 4.59 -9.32
N ILE A 143 -4.03 3.71 -10.27
CA ILE A 143 -5.03 2.81 -10.82
C ILE A 143 -5.51 1.86 -9.73
N SER A 144 -6.83 1.69 -9.61
CA SER A 144 -7.45 0.75 -8.69
C SER A 144 -8.08 -0.41 -9.45
N VAL A 145 -7.68 -1.62 -9.13
CA VAL A 145 -8.28 -2.85 -9.64
C VAL A 145 -9.26 -3.38 -8.60
N PHE A 146 -10.47 -3.73 -9.02
CA PHE A 146 -11.46 -4.30 -8.12
C PHE A 146 -11.16 -5.78 -7.85
N PHE A 147 -11.18 -6.15 -6.58
CA PHE A 147 -10.99 -7.51 -6.12
C PHE A 147 -12.13 -7.90 -5.17
N ASN A 148 -12.89 -8.93 -5.55
CA ASN A 148 -13.96 -9.47 -4.72
C ASN A 148 -13.53 -10.79 -4.09
N PRO A 149 -13.23 -10.82 -2.77
CA PRO A 149 -12.80 -12.05 -2.08
C PRO A 149 -13.87 -13.17 -2.10
N ALA A 150 -15.14 -12.83 -2.29
CA ALA A 150 -16.23 -13.78 -2.35
C ALA A 150 -16.49 -14.33 -3.76
N ALA A 151 -15.80 -13.83 -4.78
CA ALA A 151 -15.92 -14.32 -6.15
C ALA A 151 -15.19 -15.64 -6.32
N GLY A 152 -15.54 -16.39 -7.37
CA GLY A 152 -14.92 -17.67 -7.67
C GLY A 152 -13.50 -17.56 -8.21
N ASP A 153 -12.84 -18.70 -8.38
CA ASP A 153 -11.43 -18.80 -8.76
C ASP A 153 -11.10 -18.12 -10.09
N GLU A 154 -11.98 -18.14 -11.07
CA GLU A 154 -11.77 -17.48 -12.35
C GLU A 154 -11.67 -15.96 -12.19
N MET A 155 -12.54 -15.38 -11.37
CA MET A 155 -12.52 -13.94 -11.08
C MET A 155 -11.29 -13.55 -10.28
N PHE A 156 -10.88 -14.39 -9.34
CA PHE A 156 -9.65 -14.21 -8.57
C PHE A 156 -8.41 -14.23 -9.46
N ASP A 157 -8.31 -15.20 -10.35
CA ASP A 157 -7.20 -15.31 -11.30
C ASP A 157 -7.15 -14.09 -12.24
N ALA A 158 -8.30 -13.70 -12.78
CA ALA A 158 -8.40 -12.53 -13.66
C ALA A 158 -7.98 -11.24 -12.95
N ALA A 159 -8.45 -11.00 -11.72
CA ALA A 159 -8.08 -9.83 -10.95
C ALA A 159 -6.57 -9.81 -10.63
N SER A 160 -6.00 -10.96 -10.27
CA SER A 160 -4.57 -11.09 -10.00
C SER A 160 -3.72 -10.74 -11.23
N ARG A 161 -4.12 -11.20 -12.40
CA ARG A 161 -3.43 -10.91 -13.66
C ARG A 161 -3.55 -9.43 -14.04
N ASP A 162 -4.71 -8.82 -13.83
CA ASP A 162 -4.91 -7.39 -14.07
C ASP A 162 -3.99 -6.54 -13.19
N ILE A 163 -3.85 -6.90 -11.92
CA ILE A 163 -2.96 -6.20 -10.97
C ILE A 163 -1.50 -6.30 -11.45
N ILE A 164 -1.06 -7.49 -11.82
CA ILE A 164 0.31 -7.72 -12.32
C ILE A 164 0.56 -6.93 -13.59
N GLU A 165 -0.38 -6.93 -14.52
CA GLU A 165 -0.28 -6.17 -15.77
C GLU A 165 -0.11 -4.67 -15.50
N GLU A 166 -0.88 -4.12 -14.55
CA GLU A 166 -0.75 -2.72 -14.17
C GLU A 166 0.60 -2.42 -13.49
N LEU A 167 1.12 -3.33 -12.66
CA LEU A 167 2.46 -3.19 -12.07
C LEU A 167 3.55 -3.13 -13.14
N GLU A 168 3.46 -4.00 -14.15
CA GLU A 168 4.45 -4.07 -15.22
C GLU A 168 4.36 -2.89 -16.18
N ARG A 169 3.20 -2.26 -16.29
CA ARG A 169 2.96 -1.08 -17.14
C ARG A 169 3.44 0.23 -16.50
N SER A 170 3.55 0.25 -15.18
CA SER A 170 3.89 1.45 -14.40
C SER A 170 5.36 1.85 -14.46
#